data_ee1d148ff04335400d56b028b9673bc1
#
_entry.id   ee1d148ff04335400d56b028b9673bc1
#
_cell.length_a   1.000
_cell.length_b   1.000
_cell.length_c   1.000
_cell.angle_alpha   90.00
_cell.angle_beta   90.00
_cell.angle_gamma   90.00
#
_symmetry.space_group_name_H-M   'P 1'
#
loop_
_entity.id
_entity.type
_entity.pdbx_description
1 polymer ?
#
loop_
_entity_poly.entity_id
_entity_poly.type
_entity_poly.pdbx_seq_one_letter_code
_entity_poly.pdbx_strand_id
1 'polypeptide(L)'
;MITGAGRCIGREHALLMASEGAKIVVNDLGGGVDGSGGDAGPAEETAQEIRDMGGEAVANNDSVTDWEGAQRMVNAAVEAFGDLHVLVNNAGILRDRVVVNMTEGEWDAVIDVHMKGHFCPTRWAAAYWREQTKAGVEVDAAIVNTASGAMLGNLGQLNYSGAKAGIAAMTLVGAGELARYGVRVNCLAPIARTRMTLQTPGLEEVVAAPEDPSDFDLYDPANISPLVGYLATEGCPFTGGVFHVGGNEVGLYGGWSLADEDILATDGRWTVGDLQAQAPRLLDGRSNLASVTTSIGDTFKGFGKRKPSE
;
A
#
# COMPACT_ATOMS: atom_id res chain seq x y z
N MET A 1 -3.78 -5.93 13.12
CA MET A 1 -4.98 -5.66 12.32
C MET A 1 -4.60 -5.45 10.86
N ILE A 2 -5.28 -6.10 9.91
CA ILE A 2 -5.00 -6.02 8.47
C ILE A 2 -6.31 -5.72 7.74
N THR A 3 -6.36 -4.67 6.92
CA THR A 3 -7.54 -4.31 6.13
C THR A 3 -7.49 -4.92 4.74
N GLY A 4 -8.64 -5.32 4.19
CA GLY A 4 -8.71 -6.07 2.93
C GLY A 4 -8.06 -7.45 3.03
N ALA A 5 -8.16 -8.09 4.19
CA ALA A 5 -7.44 -9.31 4.53
C ALA A 5 -8.20 -10.61 4.26
N GLY A 6 -9.39 -10.53 3.65
CA GLY A 6 -10.16 -11.72 3.30
C GLY A 6 -9.69 -12.43 2.04
N ARG A 7 -8.84 -11.79 1.21
CA ARG A 7 -8.41 -12.35 -0.09
C ARG A 7 -7.06 -11.82 -0.53
N CYS A 8 -6.44 -12.51 -1.50
CA CYS A 8 -5.20 -12.10 -2.19
C CYS A 8 -4.09 -11.67 -1.22
N ILE A 9 -3.39 -10.58 -1.52
CA ILE A 9 -2.23 -10.08 -0.75
C ILE A 9 -2.55 -9.92 0.74
N GLY A 10 -3.70 -9.34 1.09
CA GLY A 10 -4.09 -9.14 2.50
C GLY A 10 -4.29 -10.44 3.27
N ARG A 11 -4.88 -11.47 2.62
CA ARG A 11 -4.99 -12.81 3.19
C ARG A 11 -3.61 -13.42 3.43
N GLU A 12 -2.70 -13.34 2.47
CA GLU A 12 -1.34 -13.86 2.62
C GLU A 12 -0.56 -13.15 3.74
N HIS A 13 -0.78 -11.84 3.93
CA HIS A 13 -0.23 -11.12 5.08
C HIS A 13 -0.76 -11.69 6.40
N ALA A 14 -2.08 -11.94 6.47
CA ALA A 14 -2.72 -12.46 7.66
C ALA A 14 -2.21 -13.87 8.01
N LEU A 15 -2.09 -14.74 7.02
CA LEU A 15 -1.60 -16.12 7.21
C LEU A 15 -0.14 -16.14 7.63
N LEU A 16 0.74 -15.40 6.93
CA LEU A 16 2.15 -15.33 7.29
C LEU A 16 2.34 -14.80 8.71
N MET A 17 1.73 -13.65 9.03
CA MET A 17 1.90 -13.06 10.35
C MET A 17 1.33 -13.94 11.47
N ALA A 18 0.24 -14.68 11.20
CA ALA A 18 -0.29 -15.66 12.14
C ALA A 18 0.69 -16.84 12.35
N SER A 19 1.33 -17.32 11.29
CA SER A 19 2.33 -18.39 11.38
C SER A 19 3.58 -17.97 12.16
N GLU A 20 3.88 -16.66 12.19
CA GLU A 20 4.94 -16.06 13.02
C GLU A 20 4.46 -15.72 14.46
N GLY A 21 3.25 -16.13 14.83
CA GLY A 21 2.70 -16.01 16.18
C GLY A 21 1.91 -14.72 16.46
N ALA A 22 1.62 -13.90 15.46
CA ALA A 22 0.78 -12.73 15.64
C ALA A 22 -0.69 -13.12 15.78
N LYS A 23 -1.44 -12.38 16.61
CA LYS A 23 -2.89 -12.45 16.72
C LYS A 23 -3.52 -11.48 15.72
N ILE A 24 -4.48 -11.91 14.92
CA ILE A 24 -4.91 -11.19 13.73
C ILE A 24 -6.36 -10.72 13.85
N VAL A 25 -6.59 -9.42 13.65
CA VAL A 25 -7.90 -8.92 13.23
C VAL A 25 -7.92 -8.91 11.70
N VAL A 26 -8.70 -9.78 11.11
CA VAL A 26 -8.93 -9.89 9.67
C VAL A 26 -10.09 -8.97 9.31
N ASN A 27 -9.81 -7.81 8.74
CA ASN A 27 -10.87 -6.92 8.27
C ASN A 27 -11.04 -7.06 6.74
N ASP A 28 -12.27 -7.31 6.32
CA ASP A 28 -12.68 -7.27 4.90
C ASP A 28 -14.18 -7.00 4.79
N LEU A 29 -14.55 -6.03 3.94
CA LEU A 29 -15.96 -5.73 3.64
C LEU A 29 -16.60 -6.81 2.74
N GLY A 30 -15.76 -7.64 2.06
CA GLY A 30 -16.22 -8.68 1.15
C GLY A 30 -16.67 -8.15 -0.22
N GLY A 31 -16.35 -6.91 -0.56
CA GLY A 31 -16.75 -6.27 -1.81
C GLY A 31 -16.07 -6.83 -3.06
N GLY A 32 -16.62 -6.48 -4.22
CA GLY A 32 -16.02 -6.71 -5.53
C GLY A 32 -14.73 -5.89 -5.75
N VAL A 33 -14.03 -6.15 -6.85
CA VAL A 33 -12.82 -5.39 -7.23
C VAL A 33 -13.13 -3.91 -7.46
N ASP A 34 -14.33 -3.60 -7.92
CA ASP A 34 -14.86 -2.25 -8.14
C ASP A 34 -15.43 -1.58 -6.87
N GLY A 35 -15.41 -2.27 -5.73
CA GLY A 35 -15.95 -1.81 -4.46
C GLY A 35 -17.46 -2.02 -4.30
N SER A 36 -18.12 -2.73 -5.22
CA SER A 36 -19.55 -3.05 -5.10
C SER A 36 -19.82 -4.20 -4.14
N GLY A 37 -20.99 -4.17 -3.51
CA GLY A 37 -21.45 -5.24 -2.62
C GLY A 37 -20.71 -5.30 -1.29
N GLY A 38 -20.99 -6.35 -0.53
CA GLY A 38 -20.36 -6.67 0.76
C GLY A 38 -20.80 -8.07 1.19
N ASP A 39 -19.86 -8.85 1.73
CA ASP A 39 -20.08 -10.21 2.22
C ASP A 39 -19.11 -10.47 3.40
N ALA A 40 -19.64 -10.88 4.53
CA ALA A 40 -18.86 -11.20 5.72
C ALA A 40 -17.99 -12.47 5.56
N GLY A 41 -18.30 -13.32 4.59
CA GLY A 41 -17.64 -14.61 4.39
C GLY A 41 -16.12 -14.53 4.27
N PRO A 42 -15.54 -13.68 3.40
CA PRO A 42 -14.09 -13.67 3.18
C PRO A 42 -13.25 -13.36 4.42
N ALA A 43 -13.72 -12.43 5.27
CA ALA A 43 -13.03 -12.13 6.52
C ALA A 43 -13.07 -13.32 7.49
N GLU A 44 -14.24 -13.93 7.62
CA GLU A 44 -14.43 -15.08 8.51
C GLU A 44 -13.71 -16.33 7.98
N GLU A 45 -13.72 -16.57 6.66
CA GLU A 45 -12.99 -17.69 6.04
C GLU A 45 -11.50 -17.61 6.35
N THR A 46 -10.88 -16.45 6.17
CA THR A 46 -9.45 -16.23 6.48
C THR A 46 -9.19 -16.35 7.99
N ALA A 47 -10.07 -15.79 8.84
CA ALA A 47 -9.92 -15.91 10.28
C ALA A 47 -10.06 -17.36 10.74
N GLN A 48 -10.98 -18.14 10.12
CA GLN A 48 -11.13 -19.57 10.42
C GLN A 48 -9.90 -20.36 10.00
N GLU A 49 -9.34 -20.09 8.82
CA GLU A 49 -8.12 -20.74 8.35
C GLU A 49 -6.94 -20.51 9.32
N ILE A 50 -6.78 -19.28 9.84
CA ILE A 50 -5.77 -18.97 10.86
C ILE A 50 -6.00 -19.79 12.12
N ARG A 51 -7.25 -19.92 12.60
CA ARG A 51 -7.58 -20.75 13.76
C ARG A 51 -7.31 -22.24 13.52
N ASP A 52 -7.60 -22.72 12.31
CA ASP A 52 -7.33 -24.12 11.92
C ASP A 52 -5.85 -24.45 11.86
N MET A 53 -5.00 -23.42 11.55
CA MET A 53 -3.54 -23.52 11.66
C MET A 53 -3.02 -23.45 13.11
N GLY A 54 -3.88 -23.23 14.10
CA GLY A 54 -3.52 -23.09 15.51
C GLY A 54 -3.21 -21.65 15.94
N GLY A 55 -3.42 -20.64 15.09
CA GLY A 55 -3.28 -19.23 15.40
C GLY A 55 -4.53 -18.63 16.05
N GLU A 56 -4.48 -17.35 16.41
CA GLU A 56 -5.59 -16.60 16.98
C GLU A 56 -6.05 -15.50 15.99
N ALA A 57 -7.32 -15.54 15.60
CA ALA A 57 -7.88 -14.54 14.70
C ALA A 57 -9.35 -14.25 14.97
N VAL A 58 -9.75 -12.99 14.76
CA VAL A 58 -11.13 -12.53 14.73
C VAL A 58 -11.42 -11.81 13.43
N ALA A 59 -12.63 -11.99 12.89
CA ALA A 59 -13.08 -11.28 11.70
C ALA A 59 -13.71 -9.94 12.07
N ASN A 60 -13.59 -8.96 11.17
CA ASN A 60 -14.24 -7.67 11.24
C ASN A 60 -14.71 -7.25 9.83
N ASN A 61 -15.94 -6.76 9.70
CA ASN A 61 -16.54 -6.41 8.41
C ASN A 61 -16.89 -4.92 8.29
N ASP A 62 -16.33 -4.08 9.15
CA ASP A 62 -16.50 -2.64 9.05
C ASP A 62 -15.84 -2.09 7.78
N SER A 63 -16.40 -1.04 7.20
CA SER A 63 -15.81 -0.33 6.07
C SER A 63 -14.65 0.55 6.54
N VAL A 64 -13.52 0.48 5.85
CA VAL A 64 -12.36 1.36 6.10
C VAL A 64 -12.66 2.85 5.87
N THR A 65 -13.72 3.16 5.11
CA THR A 65 -14.14 4.54 4.82
C THR A 65 -15.13 5.09 5.84
N ASP A 66 -15.70 4.22 6.69
CA ASP A 66 -16.55 4.63 7.80
C ASP A 66 -15.69 5.05 8.98
N TRP A 67 -15.86 6.29 9.43
CA TRP A 67 -15.08 6.86 10.53
C TRP A 67 -15.23 6.08 11.84
N GLU A 68 -16.47 5.74 12.19
CA GLU A 68 -16.78 5.00 13.42
C GLU A 68 -16.48 3.49 13.24
N GLY A 69 -16.63 2.96 12.03
CA GLY A 69 -16.20 1.62 11.66
C GLY A 69 -14.70 1.42 11.86
N ALA A 70 -13.88 2.38 11.44
CA ALA A 70 -12.45 2.34 11.67
C ALA A 70 -12.08 2.35 13.17
N GLN A 71 -12.87 3.05 13.99
CA GLN A 71 -12.70 2.98 15.46
C GLN A 71 -13.04 1.59 15.99
N ARG A 72 -14.15 0.99 15.52
CA ARG A 72 -14.52 -0.37 15.92
C ARG A 72 -13.48 -1.41 15.51
N MET A 73 -12.82 -1.23 14.36
CA MET A 73 -11.70 -2.11 13.94
C MET A 73 -10.54 -2.08 14.95
N VAL A 74 -10.14 -0.89 15.40
CA VAL A 74 -9.09 -0.74 16.42
C VAL A 74 -9.54 -1.33 17.75
N ASN A 75 -10.77 -1.06 18.17
CA ASN A 75 -11.33 -1.62 19.39
C ASN A 75 -11.41 -3.15 19.36
N ALA A 76 -11.73 -3.74 18.20
CA ALA A 76 -11.77 -5.18 18.04
C ALA A 76 -10.42 -5.86 18.36
N ALA A 77 -9.30 -5.22 18.01
CA ALA A 77 -7.97 -5.72 18.37
C ALA A 77 -7.73 -5.66 19.89
N VAL A 78 -8.05 -4.52 20.49
CA VAL A 78 -7.87 -4.30 21.94
C VAL A 78 -8.79 -5.21 22.75
N GLU A 79 -10.05 -5.37 22.33
CA GLU A 79 -11.03 -6.22 23.03
C GLU A 79 -10.69 -7.71 22.92
N ALA A 80 -10.23 -8.17 21.74
CA ALA A 80 -9.93 -9.57 21.52
C ALA A 80 -8.56 -9.99 22.07
N PHE A 81 -7.56 -9.11 21.99
CA PHE A 81 -6.15 -9.46 22.22
C PHE A 81 -5.43 -8.61 23.27
N GLY A 82 -6.12 -7.58 23.81
CA GLY A 82 -5.59 -6.69 24.85
C GLY A 82 -4.78 -5.50 24.32
N ASP A 83 -4.32 -5.53 23.07
CA ASP A 83 -3.49 -4.48 22.48
C ASP A 83 -3.56 -4.44 20.95
N LEU A 84 -3.00 -3.38 20.36
CA LEU A 84 -2.77 -3.22 18.92
C LEU A 84 -1.31 -2.81 18.67
N HIS A 85 -0.50 -3.66 18.06
CA HIS A 85 0.90 -3.36 17.74
C HIS A 85 1.11 -3.02 16.27
N VAL A 86 0.30 -3.60 15.36
CA VAL A 86 0.51 -3.46 13.91
C VAL A 86 -0.80 -3.15 13.19
N LEU A 87 -0.76 -2.12 12.34
CA LEU A 87 -1.82 -1.80 11.38
C LEU A 87 -1.27 -1.97 9.96
N VAL A 88 -1.86 -2.88 9.18
CA VAL A 88 -1.61 -3.01 7.75
C VAL A 88 -2.81 -2.45 6.99
N ASN A 89 -2.63 -1.31 6.35
CA ASN A 89 -3.59 -0.69 5.47
C ASN A 89 -3.42 -1.25 4.05
N ASN A 90 -4.23 -2.24 3.69
CA ASN A 90 -4.13 -2.93 2.41
C ASN A 90 -5.43 -2.88 1.58
N ALA A 91 -6.58 -2.58 2.16
CA ALA A 91 -7.85 -2.50 1.44
C ALA A 91 -7.77 -1.57 0.22
N GLY A 92 -8.35 -1.98 -0.90
CA GLY A 92 -8.31 -1.22 -2.14
C GLY A 92 -9.28 -1.73 -3.20
N ILE A 93 -9.61 -0.86 -4.16
CA ILE A 93 -10.47 -1.13 -5.31
C ILE A 93 -9.88 -0.51 -6.58
N LEU A 94 -10.39 -0.91 -7.75
CA LEU A 94 -10.07 -0.31 -9.05
C LEU A 94 -11.34 0.18 -9.74
N ARG A 95 -11.28 1.37 -10.31
CA ARG A 95 -12.24 1.93 -11.26
C ARG A 95 -11.49 2.69 -12.34
N ASP A 96 -10.80 1.92 -13.19
CA ASP A 96 -9.90 2.44 -14.21
C ASP A 96 -10.68 3.06 -15.35
N ARG A 97 -10.29 4.27 -15.72
CA ARG A 97 -10.90 5.02 -16.82
C ARG A 97 -9.94 6.10 -17.31
N VAL A 98 -9.85 6.30 -18.63
CA VAL A 98 -9.13 7.47 -19.15
C VAL A 98 -9.84 8.75 -18.69
N VAL A 99 -9.07 9.80 -18.38
CA VAL A 99 -9.55 11.02 -17.69
C VAL A 99 -10.79 11.65 -18.34
N VAL A 100 -10.87 11.67 -19.68
CA VAL A 100 -11.99 12.28 -20.41
C VAL A 100 -13.32 11.53 -20.23
N ASN A 101 -13.30 10.29 -19.77
CA ASN A 101 -14.46 9.42 -19.58
C ASN A 101 -14.68 9.05 -18.11
N MET A 102 -13.77 9.47 -17.19
CA MET A 102 -13.90 9.17 -15.76
C MET A 102 -15.06 9.95 -15.16
N THR A 103 -15.94 9.25 -14.48
CA THR A 103 -17.07 9.84 -13.76
C THR A 103 -16.65 10.29 -12.36
N GLU A 104 -17.39 11.23 -11.76
CA GLU A 104 -17.22 11.65 -10.36
C GLU A 104 -17.30 10.45 -9.41
N GLY A 105 -18.27 9.56 -9.58
CA GLY A 105 -18.41 8.37 -8.73
C GLY A 105 -17.28 7.35 -8.87
N GLU A 106 -16.61 7.24 -10.03
CA GLU A 106 -15.42 6.42 -10.20
C GLU A 106 -14.21 7.05 -9.50
N TRP A 107 -14.12 8.38 -9.54
CA TRP A 107 -13.10 9.13 -8.80
C TRP A 107 -13.30 9.01 -7.29
N ASP A 108 -14.46 9.38 -6.78
CA ASP A 108 -14.76 9.43 -5.35
C ASP A 108 -14.59 8.07 -4.68
N ALA A 109 -15.10 7.00 -5.30
CA ALA A 109 -14.98 5.66 -4.73
C ALA A 109 -13.53 5.22 -4.55
N VAL A 110 -12.64 5.51 -5.51
CA VAL A 110 -11.23 5.17 -5.41
C VAL A 110 -10.52 6.03 -4.37
N ILE A 111 -10.75 7.34 -4.36
CA ILE A 111 -10.18 8.25 -3.35
C ILE A 111 -10.66 7.86 -1.94
N ASP A 112 -11.94 7.59 -1.76
CA ASP A 112 -12.48 7.19 -0.46
C ASP A 112 -11.83 5.91 0.04
N VAL A 113 -11.84 4.83 -0.73
CA VAL A 113 -11.30 3.55 -0.26
C VAL A 113 -9.80 3.62 -0.04
N HIS A 114 -9.04 4.26 -0.94
CA HIS A 114 -7.59 4.30 -0.81
C HIS A 114 -7.11 5.37 0.17
N MET A 115 -7.48 6.64 -0.01
CA MET A 115 -6.94 7.71 0.84
C MET A 115 -7.65 7.76 2.20
N LYS A 116 -8.97 7.92 2.21
CA LYS A 116 -9.74 7.97 3.44
C LYS A 116 -9.68 6.63 4.18
N GLY A 117 -9.71 5.50 3.45
CA GLY A 117 -9.62 4.15 4.02
C GLY A 117 -8.26 3.79 4.62
N HIS A 118 -7.16 4.49 4.24
CA HIS A 118 -5.88 4.44 4.95
C HIS A 118 -5.86 5.44 6.12
N PHE A 119 -6.46 6.61 5.94
CA PHE A 119 -6.48 7.66 6.96
C PHE A 119 -7.30 7.26 8.21
N CYS A 120 -8.52 6.76 8.04
CA CYS A 120 -9.40 6.50 9.18
C CYS A 120 -8.83 5.47 10.16
N PRO A 121 -8.38 4.25 9.74
CA PRO A 121 -7.74 3.31 10.66
C PRO A 121 -6.46 3.86 11.27
N THR A 122 -5.61 4.53 10.46
CA THR A 122 -4.37 5.16 10.95
C THR A 122 -4.65 6.17 12.06
N ARG A 123 -5.64 7.03 11.86
CA ARG A 123 -6.01 8.06 12.86
C ARG A 123 -6.44 7.44 14.20
N TRP A 124 -7.22 6.36 14.16
CA TRP A 124 -7.71 5.74 15.39
C TRP A 124 -6.61 4.91 16.07
N ALA A 125 -5.81 4.18 15.33
CA ALA A 125 -4.64 3.48 15.84
C ALA A 125 -3.63 4.47 16.47
N ALA A 126 -3.32 5.57 15.79
CA ALA A 126 -2.43 6.62 16.31
C ALA A 126 -2.97 7.25 17.59
N ALA A 127 -4.29 7.46 17.69
CA ALA A 127 -4.89 7.94 18.92
C ALA A 127 -4.74 6.96 20.07
N TYR A 128 -4.94 5.67 19.81
CA TYR A 128 -4.75 4.60 20.79
C TYR A 128 -3.30 4.59 21.30
N TRP A 129 -2.30 4.51 20.43
CA TRP A 129 -0.88 4.49 20.82
C TRP A 129 -0.46 5.77 21.56
N ARG A 130 -0.96 6.94 21.14
CA ARG A 130 -0.72 8.18 21.88
C ARG A 130 -1.22 8.11 23.31
N GLU A 131 -2.40 7.56 23.57
CA GLU A 131 -2.93 7.42 24.93
C GLU A 131 -2.14 6.37 25.74
N GLN A 132 -1.68 5.28 25.12
CA GLN A 132 -0.77 4.32 25.75
C GLN A 132 0.54 4.99 26.19
N THR A 133 1.17 5.77 25.29
CA THR A 133 2.39 6.52 25.61
C THR A 133 2.16 7.51 26.76
N LYS A 134 1.03 8.22 26.79
CA LYS A 134 0.68 9.13 27.89
C LYS A 134 0.44 8.40 29.21
N ALA A 135 -0.04 7.18 29.16
CA ALA A 135 -0.20 6.33 30.33
C ALA A 135 1.13 5.73 30.84
N GLY A 136 2.24 6.02 30.17
CA GLY A 136 3.57 5.53 30.53
C GLY A 136 3.87 4.13 30.00
N VAL A 137 3.05 3.61 29.08
CA VAL A 137 3.33 2.35 28.38
C VAL A 137 4.35 2.61 27.28
N GLU A 138 5.39 1.80 27.22
CA GLU A 138 6.34 1.79 26.11
C GLU A 138 5.63 1.19 24.88
N VAL A 139 5.59 1.96 23.78
CA VAL A 139 4.95 1.56 22.54
C VAL A 139 6.04 1.28 21.51
N ASP A 140 6.03 0.08 20.94
CA ASP A 140 6.73 -0.27 19.70
C ASP A 140 5.70 -0.77 18.70
N ALA A 141 5.23 0.12 17.83
CA ALA A 141 4.16 -0.18 16.90
C ALA A 141 4.55 0.14 15.46
N ALA A 142 3.85 -0.47 14.50
CA ALA A 142 4.10 -0.29 13.09
C ALA A 142 2.82 -0.08 12.29
N ILE A 143 2.88 0.83 11.33
CA ILE A 143 1.91 0.98 10.24
C ILE A 143 2.59 0.59 8.93
N VAL A 144 1.97 -0.31 8.18
CA VAL A 144 2.39 -0.66 6.83
C VAL A 144 1.27 -0.29 5.86
N ASN A 145 1.53 0.71 5.04
CA ASN A 145 0.59 1.19 4.02
C ASN A 145 0.82 0.48 2.68
N THR A 146 -0.21 0.35 1.86
CA THR A 146 -0.13 -0.28 0.54
C THR A 146 -0.34 0.76 -0.56
N ALA A 147 0.77 1.23 -1.16
CA ALA A 147 0.76 2.02 -2.39
C ALA A 147 0.68 1.11 -3.64
N SER A 148 1.33 1.50 -4.71
CA SER A 148 1.48 0.77 -5.97
C SER A 148 2.56 1.44 -6.81
N GLY A 149 3.19 0.74 -7.73
CA GLY A 149 4.02 1.34 -8.79
C GLY A 149 3.27 2.40 -9.60
N ALA A 150 1.93 2.31 -9.66
CA ALA A 150 1.07 3.33 -10.29
C ALA A 150 1.16 4.72 -9.62
N MET A 151 1.74 4.85 -8.42
CA MET A 151 2.00 6.14 -7.77
C MET A 151 2.92 7.05 -8.60
N LEU A 152 3.72 6.48 -9.51
CA LEU A 152 4.58 7.20 -10.44
C LEU A 152 3.85 7.61 -11.74
N GLY A 153 2.57 7.27 -11.86
CA GLY A 153 1.72 7.51 -13.03
C GLY A 153 1.43 6.24 -13.81
N ASN A 154 0.15 6.01 -14.12
CA ASN A 154 -0.30 4.94 -15.00
C ASN A 154 -1.49 5.40 -15.83
N LEU A 155 -1.43 5.17 -17.14
CA LEU A 155 -2.49 5.60 -18.07
C LEU A 155 -3.82 4.92 -17.73
N GLY A 156 -4.90 5.68 -17.72
CA GLY A 156 -6.23 5.19 -17.36
C GLY A 156 -6.50 5.07 -15.86
N GLN A 157 -5.53 5.44 -15.01
CA GLN A 157 -5.63 5.33 -13.55
C GLN A 157 -5.40 6.68 -12.85
N LEU A 158 -5.97 7.77 -13.35
CA LEU A 158 -5.76 9.09 -12.74
C LEU A 158 -6.16 9.12 -11.25
N ASN A 159 -7.33 8.54 -10.92
CA ASN A 159 -7.83 8.40 -9.56
C ASN A 159 -6.91 7.50 -8.70
N TYR A 160 -6.60 6.31 -9.21
CA TYR A 160 -5.78 5.32 -8.49
C TYR A 160 -4.33 5.79 -8.31
N SER A 161 -3.70 6.31 -9.37
CA SER A 161 -2.34 6.86 -9.32
C SER A 161 -2.24 8.02 -8.33
N GLY A 162 -3.22 8.94 -8.37
CA GLY A 162 -3.30 10.04 -7.42
C GLY A 162 -3.44 9.57 -5.98
N ALA A 163 -4.34 8.60 -5.74
CA ALA A 163 -4.53 8.02 -4.42
C ALA A 163 -3.27 7.31 -3.90
N LYS A 164 -2.61 6.51 -4.74
CA LYS A 164 -1.40 5.76 -4.36
C LYS A 164 -0.18 6.67 -4.13
N ALA A 165 -0.03 7.76 -4.88
CA ALA A 165 0.94 8.81 -4.61
C ALA A 165 0.63 9.53 -3.28
N GLY A 166 -0.64 9.80 -3.00
CA GLY A 166 -1.10 10.36 -1.73
C GLY A 166 -0.77 9.45 -0.54
N ILE A 167 -0.94 8.13 -0.66
CA ILE A 167 -0.57 7.17 0.39
C ILE A 167 0.94 7.20 0.66
N ALA A 168 1.79 7.26 -0.36
CA ALA A 168 3.22 7.41 -0.18
C ALA A 168 3.57 8.70 0.59
N ALA A 169 2.94 9.83 0.26
CA ALA A 169 3.11 11.08 0.99
C ALA A 169 2.60 11.00 2.44
N MET A 170 1.43 10.39 2.67
CA MET A 170 0.88 10.15 4.03
C MET A 170 1.83 9.30 4.87
N THR A 171 2.55 8.36 4.26
CA THR A 171 3.56 7.54 4.96
C THR A 171 4.71 8.38 5.50
N LEU A 172 5.24 9.31 4.69
CA LEU A 172 6.32 10.21 5.11
C LEU A 172 5.89 11.12 6.27
N VAL A 173 4.69 11.71 6.15
CA VAL A 173 4.12 12.57 7.21
C VAL A 173 3.86 11.76 8.48
N GLY A 174 3.23 10.60 8.35
CA GLY A 174 2.94 9.72 9.48
C GLY A 174 4.20 9.25 10.20
N ALA A 175 5.26 8.92 9.47
CA ALA A 175 6.56 8.55 10.04
C ALA A 175 7.13 9.67 10.93
N GLY A 176 7.09 10.92 10.47
CA GLY A 176 7.56 12.07 11.24
C GLY A 176 6.69 12.39 12.46
N GLU A 177 5.37 12.35 12.29
CA GLU A 177 4.44 12.74 13.36
C GLU A 177 4.31 11.69 14.48
N LEU A 178 4.39 10.40 14.12
CA LEU A 178 4.12 9.30 15.05
C LEU A 178 5.36 8.71 15.70
N ALA A 179 6.58 9.04 15.21
CA ALA A 179 7.84 8.57 15.79
C ALA A 179 7.94 8.85 17.31
N ARG A 180 7.46 10.00 17.74
CA ARG A 180 7.45 10.39 19.16
C ARG A 180 6.56 9.52 20.06
N TYR A 181 5.70 8.70 19.46
CA TYR A 181 4.84 7.74 20.15
C TYR A 181 5.31 6.30 19.97
N GLY A 182 6.54 6.09 19.47
CA GLY A 182 7.07 4.75 19.24
C GLY A 182 6.46 4.03 18.03
N VAL A 183 5.92 4.76 17.06
CA VAL A 183 5.26 4.17 15.89
C VAL A 183 6.09 4.40 14.63
N ARG A 184 6.47 3.32 13.96
CA ARG A 184 7.08 3.34 12.62
C ARG A 184 5.98 3.32 11.57
N VAL A 185 6.17 4.06 10.47
CA VAL A 185 5.22 4.06 9.35
C VAL A 185 5.98 3.84 8.05
N ASN A 186 5.69 2.75 7.36
CA ASN A 186 6.30 2.41 6.07
C ASN A 186 5.21 2.10 5.03
N CYS A 187 5.63 2.02 3.78
CA CYS A 187 4.74 1.77 2.66
C CYS A 187 5.36 0.75 1.70
N LEU A 188 4.53 -0.07 1.09
CA LEU A 188 4.94 -0.98 0.02
C LEU A 188 4.16 -0.72 -1.27
N ALA A 189 4.83 -0.93 -2.39
CA ALA A 189 4.27 -0.92 -3.74
C ALA A 189 4.44 -2.34 -4.33
N PRO A 190 3.43 -3.21 -4.16
CA PRO A 190 3.55 -4.62 -4.48
C PRO A 190 3.36 -4.88 -5.97
N ILE A 191 4.02 -5.95 -6.46
CA ILE A 191 3.75 -6.60 -7.74
C ILE A 191 3.36 -8.05 -7.46
N ALA A 192 2.10 -8.41 -7.72
CA ALA A 192 1.57 -9.75 -7.52
C ALA A 192 0.37 -10.04 -8.42
N ARG A 193 0.10 -11.33 -8.65
CA ARG A 193 -1.14 -11.80 -9.27
C ARG A 193 -2.29 -11.63 -8.28
N THR A 194 -3.19 -10.72 -8.59
CA THR A 194 -4.37 -10.42 -7.79
C THR A 194 -5.61 -10.37 -8.68
N ARG A 195 -6.80 -10.36 -8.08
CA ARG A 195 -8.03 -10.10 -8.85
C ARG A 195 -7.97 -8.80 -9.67
N MET A 196 -7.24 -7.79 -9.15
CA MET A 196 -7.05 -6.51 -9.82
C MET A 196 -6.17 -6.66 -11.06
N THR A 197 -5.01 -7.32 -10.94
CA THR A 197 -4.08 -7.53 -12.06
C THR A 197 -4.66 -8.43 -13.14
N LEU A 198 -5.42 -9.46 -12.76
CA LEU A 198 -6.10 -10.37 -13.69
C LEU A 198 -7.23 -9.70 -14.49
N GLN A 199 -7.81 -8.60 -13.98
CA GLN A 199 -8.82 -7.81 -14.70
C GLN A 199 -8.23 -6.67 -15.52
N THR A 200 -6.91 -6.44 -15.46
CA THR A 200 -6.24 -5.39 -16.22
C THR A 200 -5.88 -5.93 -17.60
N PRO A 201 -6.40 -5.33 -18.69
CA PRO A 201 -6.14 -5.81 -20.04
C PRO A 201 -4.64 -5.93 -20.36
N GLY A 202 -4.22 -7.08 -20.86
CA GLY A 202 -2.83 -7.37 -21.24
C GLY A 202 -1.90 -7.78 -20.09
N LEU A 203 -2.36 -7.83 -18.85
CA LEU A 203 -1.57 -8.36 -17.73
C LEU A 203 -1.88 -9.82 -17.41
N GLU A 204 -3.01 -10.35 -17.82
CA GLU A 204 -3.47 -11.70 -17.48
C GLU A 204 -2.43 -12.78 -17.84
N GLU A 205 -1.88 -12.72 -19.07
CA GLU A 205 -0.83 -13.63 -19.51
C GLU A 205 0.52 -13.37 -18.83
N VAL A 206 0.82 -12.10 -18.51
CA VAL A 206 2.10 -11.70 -17.91
C VAL A 206 2.22 -12.23 -16.48
N VAL A 207 1.11 -12.21 -15.73
CA VAL A 207 1.09 -12.63 -14.31
C VAL A 207 0.60 -14.07 -14.13
N ALA A 208 0.47 -14.85 -15.21
CA ALA A 208 0.03 -16.24 -15.11
C ALA A 208 0.91 -17.06 -14.16
N ALA A 209 0.32 -18.03 -13.49
CA ALA A 209 1.08 -18.99 -12.70
C ALA A 209 1.98 -19.84 -13.59
N PRO A 210 3.13 -20.34 -13.10
CA PRO A 210 3.96 -21.25 -13.86
C PRO A 210 3.18 -22.52 -14.22
N GLU A 211 3.51 -23.11 -15.39
CA GLU A 211 2.88 -24.36 -15.83
C GLU A 211 3.25 -25.53 -14.92
N ASP A 212 4.50 -25.57 -14.45
CA ASP A 212 4.95 -26.55 -13.46
C ASP A 212 4.78 -25.96 -12.04
N PRO A 213 3.94 -26.57 -11.18
CA PRO A 213 3.75 -26.09 -9.81
C PRO A 213 5.01 -26.14 -8.92
N SER A 214 6.06 -26.81 -9.36
CA SER A 214 7.35 -26.83 -8.66
C SER A 214 8.24 -25.63 -8.97
N ASP A 215 7.93 -24.89 -10.03
CA ASP A 215 8.65 -23.68 -10.39
C ASP A 215 8.26 -22.52 -9.46
N PHE A 216 9.22 -21.62 -9.21
CA PHE A 216 8.95 -20.43 -8.41
C PHE A 216 7.92 -19.53 -9.08
N ASP A 217 6.78 -19.33 -8.42
CA ASP A 217 5.75 -18.43 -8.92
C ASP A 217 6.12 -16.97 -8.59
N LEU A 218 6.66 -16.28 -9.58
CA LEU A 218 7.12 -14.90 -9.47
C LEU A 218 6.02 -13.92 -9.03
N TYR A 219 4.77 -14.21 -9.36
CA TYR A 219 3.62 -13.34 -9.09
C TYR A 219 2.72 -13.84 -7.98
N ASP A 220 3.15 -14.85 -7.21
CA ASP A 220 2.39 -15.31 -6.06
C ASP A 220 2.21 -14.16 -5.06
N PRO A 221 0.96 -13.86 -4.62
CA PRO A 221 0.72 -12.85 -3.59
C PRO A 221 1.46 -13.07 -2.27
N ALA A 222 1.77 -14.32 -1.94
CA ALA A 222 2.52 -14.66 -0.73
C ALA A 222 3.94 -14.06 -0.70
N ASN A 223 4.55 -13.82 -1.88
CA ASN A 223 5.89 -13.21 -1.97
C ASN A 223 5.98 -11.80 -1.36
N ILE A 224 4.84 -11.13 -1.18
CA ILE A 224 4.80 -9.77 -0.62
C ILE A 224 4.90 -9.79 0.91
N SER A 225 4.36 -10.82 1.52
CA SER A 225 4.11 -10.89 2.96
C SER A 225 5.38 -10.89 3.83
N PRO A 226 6.52 -11.48 3.43
CA PRO A 226 7.75 -11.43 4.22
C PRO A 226 8.25 -10.01 4.52
N LEU A 227 8.13 -9.08 3.55
CA LEU A 227 8.49 -7.68 3.80
C LEU A 227 7.54 -7.02 4.82
N VAL A 228 6.24 -7.30 4.74
CA VAL A 228 5.27 -6.76 5.70
C VAL A 228 5.56 -7.29 7.11
N GLY A 229 5.82 -8.59 7.25
CA GLY A 229 6.25 -9.19 8.51
C GLY A 229 7.50 -8.53 9.07
N TYR A 230 8.53 -8.34 8.24
CA TYR A 230 9.78 -7.66 8.65
C TYR A 230 9.55 -6.21 9.09
N LEU A 231 8.78 -5.43 8.34
CA LEU A 231 8.48 -4.03 8.70
C LEU A 231 7.63 -3.92 9.98
N ALA A 232 6.96 -4.98 10.37
CA ALA A 232 6.14 -5.09 11.58
C ALA A 232 6.94 -5.57 12.81
N THR A 233 8.15 -6.12 12.62
CA THR A 233 8.96 -6.64 13.76
C THR A 233 9.38 -5.52 14.70
N GLU A 234 9.48 -5.86 15.98
CA GLU A 234 10.03 -4.99 17.02
C GLU A 234 11.46 -4.55 16.65
N GLY A 235 11.78 -3.28 16.88
CA GLY A 235 13.09 -2.73 16.59
C GLY A 235 13.45 -2.63 15.09
N CYS A 236 12.51 -2.84 14.17
CA CYS A 236 12.76 -2.61 12.74
C CYS A 236 13.28 -1.17 12.52
N PRO A 237 14.42 -0.98 11.84
CA PRO A 237 15.05 0.35 11.72
C PRO A 237 14.35 1.27 10.72
N PHE A 238 13.43 0.75 9.92
CA PHE A 238 12.80 1.53 8.86
C PHE A 238 11.57 2.29 9.34
N THR A 239 11.53 3.58 9.03
CA THR A 239 10.34 4.43 9.08
C THR A 239 10.39 5.47 7.97
N GLY A 240 9.28 5.76 7.31
CA GLY A 240 9.20 6.65 6.15
C GLY A 240 9.66 6.00 4.84
N GLY A 241 9.95 4.70 4.84
CA GLY A 241 10.33 3.97 3.63
C GLY A 241 9.13 3.67 2.72
N VAL A 242 9.33 3.83 1.41
CA VAL A 242 8.40 3.35 0.37
C VAL A 242 9.13 2.26 -0.41
N PHE A 243 8.66 1.03 -0.30
CA PHE A 243 9.34 -0.14 -0.82
C PHE A 243 8.65 -0.71 -2.06
N HIS A 244 9.44 -1.05 -3.07
CA HIS A 244 9.05 -1.99 -4.11
C HIS A 244 9.18 -3.40 -3.56
N VAL A 245 8.21 -4.27 -3.85
CA VAL A 245 8.25 -5.68 -3.47
C VAL A 245 7.45 -6.54 -4.44
N GLY A 246 8.04 -7.67 -4.82
CA GLY A 246 7.38 -8.66 -5.66
C GLY A 246 8.33 -9.80 -5.99
N GLY A 247 7.81 -11.00 -6.18
CA GLY A 247 8.61 -12.19 -6.42
C GLY A 247 9.74 -12.31 -5.41
N ASN A 248 10.96 -12.32 -5.90
CA ASN A 248 12.18 -12.35 -5.11
C ASN A 248 12.92 -10.99 -5.01
N GLU A 249 12.24 -9.89 -5.34
CA GLU A 249 12.83 -8.56 -5.34
C GLU A 249 12.24 -7.67 -4.25
N VAL A 250 13.10 -6.94 -3.53
CA VAL A 250 12.75 -5.84 -2.63
C VAL A 250 13.66 -4.66 -2.96
N GLY A 251 13.08 -3.47 -3.08
CA GLY A 251 13.81 -2.24 -3.35
C GLY A 251 13.23 -1.05 -2.60
N LEU A 252 14.01 0.00 -2.41
CA LEU A 252 13.57 1.24 -1.78
C LEU A 252 13.43 2.33 -2.84
N TYR A 253 12.28 2.99 -2.89
CA TYR A 253 12.09 4.16 -3.76
C TYR A 253 12.83 5.37 -3.19
N GLY A 254 13.57 6.08 -4.07
CA GLY A 254 14.30 7.30 -3.70
C GLY A 254 13.41 8.53 -3.45
N GLY A 255 12.12 8.41 -3.74
CA GLY A 255 11.18 9.52 -3.64
C GLY A 255 11.38 10.57 -4.73
N TRP A 256 10.64 11.69 -4.62
CA TRP A 256 10.80 12.87 -5.46
C TRP A 256 11.81 13.81 -4.80
N SER A 257 12.88 14.12 -5.52
CA SER A 257 13.93 15.02 -5.06
C SER A 257 14.11 16.14 -6.07
N LEU A 258 14.53 17.31 -5.58
CA LEU A 258 14.97 18.43 -6.39
C LEU A 258 16.49 18.53 -6.23
N ALA A 259 17.22 18.27 -7.30
CA ALA A 259 18.67 18.41 -7.31
C ALA A 259 19.07 19.86 -7.67
N ASP A 260 20.20 20.33 -7.17
CA ASP A 260 20.65 21.72 -7.40
C ASP A 260 20.88 22.00 -8.90
N GLU A 261 21.34 21.00 -9.67
CA GLU A 261 21.51 21.09 -11.13
C GLU A 261 20.19 21.24 -11.89
N ASP A 262 19.05 20.95 -11.25
CA ASP A 262 17.71 21.08 -11.82
C ASP A 262 17.04 22.42 -11.49
N ILE A 263 17.79 23.36 -10.91
CA ILE A 263 17.28 24.66 -10.52
C ILE A 263 17.79 25.71 -11.50
N LEU A 264 16.88 26.47 -12.09
CA LEU A 264 17.21 27.70 -12.79
C LEU A 264 17.01 28.88 -11.83
N ALA A 265 17.96 29.78 -11.78
CA ALA A 265 17.90 30.99 -10.96
C ALA A 265 18.10 32.27 -11.78
N THR A 266 17.58 33.39 -11.29
CA THR A 266 17.76 34.73 -11.85
C THR A 266 17.90 35.74 -10.71
N ASP A 267 18.50 36.88 -10.97
CA ASP A 267 18.67 37.95 -9.97
C ASP A 267 17.37 38.69 -9.61
N GLY A 268 16.28 38.42 -10.30
CA GLY A 268 14.99 39.08 -10.08
C GLY A 268 13.81 38.17 -10.34
N ARG A 269 12.70 38.80 -10.72
CA ARG A 269 11.49 38.06 -11.11
C ARG A 269 11.63 37.51 -12.52
N TRP A 270 11.37 36.23 -12.72
CA TRP A 270 11.28 35.64 -14.04
C TRP A 270 10.16 36.31 -14.87
N THR A 271 10.48 36.60 -16.15
CA THR A 271 9.45 36.90 -17.15
C THR A 271 9.08 35.61 -17.92
N VAL A 272 7.94 35.63 -18.59
CA VAL A 272 7.56 34.51 -19.47
C VAL A 272 8.58 34.33 -20.60
N GLY A 273 9.12 35.42 -21.14
CA GLY A 273 10.15 35.37 -22.18
C GLY A 273 11.47 34.72 -21.70
N ASP A 274 11.92 35.06 -20.48
CA ASP A 274 13.10 34.42 -19.88
C ASP A 274 12.90 32.94 -19.70
N LEU A 275 11.70 32.50 -19.17
CA LEU A 275 11.38 31.11 -19.01
C LEU A 275 11.25 30.36 -20.34
N GLN A 276 10.68 30.99 -21.38
CA GLN A 276 10.63 30.39 -22.72
C GLN A 276 12.03 30.12 -23.27
N ALA A 277 13.00 30.99 -22.98
CA ALA A 277 14.38 30.84 -23.43
C ALA A 277 15.20 29.82 -22.61
N GLN A 278 14.94 29.71 -21.31
CA GLN A 278 15.82 28.96 -20.39
C GLN A 278 15.21 27.64 -19.88
N ALA A 279 13.89 27.54 -19.67
CA ALA A 279 13.27 26.36 -19.11
C ALA A 279 13.48 25.06 -19.93
N PRO A 280 13.66 25.09 -21.28
CA PRO A 280 14.00 23.88 -22.03
C PRO A 280 15.27 23.18 -21.54
N ARG A 281 16.19 23.87 -20.90
CA ARG A 281 17.41 23.29 -20.30
C ARG A 281 17.11 22.29 -19.16
N LEU A 282 15.97 22.44 -18.49
CA LEU A 282 15.53 21.48 -17.47
C LEU A 282 15.18 20.09 -18.07
N LEU A 283 15.04 20.04 -19.39
CA LEU A 283 14.77 18.80 -20.13
C LEU A 283 16.04 18.15 -20.70
N ASP A 284 17.21 18.83 -20.60
CA ASP A 284 18.45 18.33 -21.17
C ASP A 284 18.80 16.96 -20.58
N GLY A 285 18.87 15.94 -21.45
CA GLY A 285 19.15 14.56 -21.06
C GLY A 285 17.95 13.82 -20.42
N ARG A 286 16.80 14.44 -20.33
CA ARG A 286 15.57 13.84 -19.78
C ARG A 286 14.51 13.63 -20.86
N SER A 287 13.89 12.46 -20.85
CA SER A 287 12.75 12.23 -21.71
C SER A 287 11.55 12.99 -21.15
N ASN A 288 11.10 14.00 -21.88
CA ASN A 288 9.84 14.68 -21.68
C ASN A 288 8.70 13.64 -21.65
N LEU A 289 7.90 13.57 -20.58
CA LEU A 289 6.67 12.77 -20.48
C LEU A 289 6.76 11.25 -20.83
N ALA A 290 7.75 10.84 -21.65
CA ALA A 290 7.89 9.44 -22.06
C ALA A 290 8.18 8.49 -20.89
N SER A 291 8.74 8.99 -19.80
CA SER A 291 8.93 8.21 -18.57
C SER A 291 7.63 8.00 -17.79
N VAL A 292 6.65 8.87 -17.97
CA VAL A 292 5.29 8.73 -17.37
C VAL A 292 4.45 7.72 -18.17
N THR A 293 4.84 7.44 -19.40
CA THR A 293 4.18 6.43 -20.25
C THR A 293 4.75 5.03 -20.09
N THR A 294 5.67 4.80 -19.16
CA THR A 294 5.96 3.43 -18.76
C THR A 294 4.66 2.83 -18.21
N SER A 295 3.96 2.13 -19.08
CA SER A 295 2.82 1.32 -18.66
C SER A 295 3.26 0.40 -17.53
N ILE A 296 2.34 -0.01 -16.67
CA ILE A 296 2.58 -1.13 -15.73
C ILE A 296 3.36 -2.26 -16.44
N GLY A 297 3.05 -2.57 -17.71
CA GLY A 297 3.78 -3.54 -18.53
C GLY A 297 5.29 -3.28 -18.63
N ASP A 298 5.74 -2.02 -18.68
CA ASP A 298 7.20 -1.73 -18.70
C ASP A 298 7.85 -1.90 -17.33
N THR A 299 7.11 -1.65 -16.25
CA THR A 299 7.55 -1.96 -14.88
C THR A 299 7.78 -3.48 -14.73
N PHE A 300 6.96 -4.30 -15.35
CA PHE A 300 7.10 -5.76 -15.35
C PHE A 300 8.23 -6.29 -16.23
N LYS A 301 8.66 -5.59 -17.28
CA LYS A 301 9.69 -6.07 -18.24
C LYS A 301 11.06 -6.38 -17.65
N GLY A 302 11.43 -5.77 -16.54
CA GLY A 302 12.70 -6.01 -15.84
C GLY A 302 12.57 -6.90 -14.61
N PHE A 303 11.34 -7.20 -14.22
CA PHE A 303 11.02 -7.90 -12.99
C PHE A 303 11.43 -9.37 -13.05
N GLY A 304 12.00 -9.90 -11.98
CA GLY A 304 12.46 -11.29 -11.90
C GLY A 304 13.76 -11.61 -12.66
N LYS A 305 14.40 -10.63 -13.31
CA LYS A 305 15.64 -10.82 -14.08
C LYS A 305 16.90 -10.41 -13.34
N ARG A 306 16.78 -9.85 -12.15
CA ARG A 306 17.92 -9.45 -11.33
C ARG A 306 18.54 -10.67 -10.66
N LYS A 307 19.89 -10.70 -10.66
CA LYS A 307 20.60 -11.73 -9.91
C LYS A 307 20.50 -11.43 -8.41
N PRO A 308 20.49 -12.47 -7.54
CA PRO A 308 20.59 -12.28 -6.10
C PRO A 308 21.77 -11.37 -5.75
N SER A 309 21.56 -10.45 -4.81
CA SER A 309 22.66 -9.68 -4.19
C SER A 309 23.52 -10.63 -3.37
N GLU A 310 24.84 -10.51 -3.47
CA GLU A 310 25.80 -11.23 -2.66
C GLU A 310 25.70 -10.84 -1.19
#